data_14cabd86b826468bb896b9afe81445b2
#
_entry.id   14cabd86b826468bb896b9afe81445b2
#
_cell.length_a   1.000
_cell.length_b   1.000
_cell.length_c   1.000
_cell.angle_alpha   90.00
_cell.angle_beta   90.00
_cell.angle_gamma   90.00
#
_symmetry.space_group_name_H-M   'P 1'
#
loop_
_entity.id
_entity.type
_entity.pdbx_description
1 polymer ?
#
loop_
_entity_poly.entity_id
_entity_poly.type
_entity_poly.pdbx_seq_one_letter_code
_entity_poly.pdbx_strand_id
1 'polypeptide(L)'
;MPPPVPYGRPPGPPPRRSGGGGKVVAVLVVLVLVVVGGLVRAGVKTGIREDASGPRPGMTYDNGETGPAKTADNPLVTDPTATLIPANCDYAPWGTGVETARAFFDSAENCLEAAWKPVLEKAGLPFQAPTVNVSATTEGITTPCTGTTSNFAAFYCPANKSIYMPISQLQTDLFGDNWVVYLSVFAHEYGHHIQNMSGILRAANSERVDSGVRSTRGLELSRRVELQANCFDGMYLSSSAQGGSLTSAQMSMAREDAEHRGDQPGDMRDHGSTANGSRWFNTGVDDNRTSQCNTFAAPASAVS
;
A
#
# COMPACT_ATOMS: atom_id res chain seq x y z
N MET A 1 35.83 -76.74 -27.64
CA MET A 1 35.66 -75.27 -27.65
C MET A 1 34.17 -74.98 -27.53
N PRO A 2 33.67 -74.36 -26.49
CA PRO A 2 32.27 -73.98 -26.38
C PRO A 2 32.05 -72.71 -27.23
N PRO A 3 30.83 -72.42 -27.74
CA PRO A 3 30.50 -71.29 -28.59
C PRO A 3 30.45 -69.98 -27.78
N PRO A 4 30.72 -68.82 -28.41
CA PRO A 4 30.77 -67.53 -27.75
C PRO A 4 29.37 -67.07 -27.33
N VAL A 5 29.28 -66.54 -26.12
CA VAL A 5 28.10 -65.96 -25.53
C VAL A 5 27.87 -64.55 -26.14
N PRO A 6 26.66 -64.20 -26.58
CA PRO A 6 26.40 -62.86 -27.11
C PRO A 6 26.40 -61.81 -26.00
N TYR A 7 27.18 -60.75 -26.21
CA TYR A 7 27.17 -59.56 -25.33
C TYR A 7 25.83 -58.88 -25.39
N GLY A 8 25.16 -58.84 -24.24
CA GLY A 8 23.94 -58.05 -24.07
C GLY A 8 24.25 -56.55 -24.17
N ARG A 9 23.41 -55.85 -24.92
CA ARG A 9 23.43 -54.37 -24.98
C ARG A 9 23.25 -53.79 -23.56
N PRO A 10 23.99 -52.73 -23.22
CA PRO A 10 23.76 -52.00 -21.98
C PRO A 10 22.33 -51.38 -21.95
N PRO A 11 21.67 -51.34 -20.77
CA PRO A 11 20.36 -50.74 -20.64
C PRO A 11 20.42 -49.26 -21.02
N GLY A 12 19.47 -48.84 -21.84
CA GLY A 12 19.30 -47.45 -22.23
C GLY A 12 18.97 -46.55 -21.02
N PRO A 13 19.30 -45.26 -21.10
CA PRO A 13 18.99 -44.33 -20.01
C PRO A 13 17.50 -44.34 -19.73
N PRO A 14 17.11 -44.17 -18.42
CA PRO A 14 15.70 -44.13 -18.03
C PRO A 14 14.98 -42.98 -18.74
N PRO A 15 13.70 -43.16 -19.06
CA PRO A 15 12.92 -42.12 -19.73
C PRO A 15 12.93 -40.88 -18.81
N ARG A 16 13.34 -39.73 -19.36
CA ARG A 16 13.15 -38.44 -18.72
C ARG A 16 11.67 -38.29 -18.43
N ARG A 17 11.31 -38.27 -17.12
CA ARG A 17 10.02 -37.81 -16.72
C ARG A 17 9.84 -36.38 -17.26
N SER A 18 8.93 -36.25 -18.20
CA SER A 18 8.34 -34.98 -18.56
C SER A 18 7.82 -34.37 -17.28
N GLY A 19 8.57 -33.41 -16.75
CA GLY A 19 8.07 -32.55 -15.69
C GLY A 19 6.82 -31.91 -16.26
N GLY A 20 5.67 -32.28 -15.70
CA GLY A 20 4.44 -31.55 -15.94
C GLY A 20 4.75 -30.08 -15.69
N GLY A 21 4.53 -29.25 -16.71
CA GLY A 21 4.61 -27.83 -16.57
C GLY A 21 3.70 -27.45 -15.42
N GLY A 22 4.31 -27.12 -14.28
CA GLY A 22 3.62 -26.39 -13.25
C GLY A 22 3.05 -25.18 -13.98
N LYS A 23 1.75 -25.12 -14.06
CA LYS A 23 1.07 -23.87 -14.37
C LYS A 23 1.59 -22.91 -13.32
N VAL A 24 2.51 -22.05 -13.71
CA VAL A 24 2.76 -20.82 -12.99
C VAL A 24 1.43 -20.11 -13.11
N VAL A 25 0.60 -20.29 -12.09
CA VAL A 25 -0.54 -19.45 -11.88
C VAL A 25 0.11 -18.10 -11.58
N ALA A 26 0.12 -17.23 -12.58
CA ALA A 26 0.39 -15.82 -12.37
C ALA A 26 -0.74 -15.35 -11.44
N VAL A 27 -0.48 -15.38 -10.17
CA VAL A 27 -1.38 -14.83 -9.16
C VAL A 27 -1.28 -13.33 -9.35
N LEU A 28 -2.27 -12.79 -10.04
CA LEU A 28 -2.53 -11.36 -10.13
C LEU A 28 -2.75 -10.86 -8.70
N VAL A 29 -1.71 -10.28 -8.14
CA VAL A 29 -1.82 -9.51 -6.91
C VAL A 29 -2.53 -8.21 -7.27
N VAL A 30 -3.86 -8.25 -7.23
CA VAL A 30 -4.70 -7.05 -7.30
C VAL A 30 -4.90 -6.60 -5.87
N LEU A 31 -3.87 -6.04 -5.28
CA LEU A 31 -3.98 -5.34 -4.00
C LEU A 31 -3.85 -3.85 -4.26
N VAL A 32 -4.78 -3.11 -3.69
CA VAL A 32 -4.86 -1.65 -3.69
C VAL A 32 -5.34 -1.05 -5.02
N LEU A 33 -6.58 -1.30 -5.33
CA LEU A 33 -7.27 -0.56 -6.38
C LEU A 33 -8.53 0.00 -5.77
N VAL A 34 -8.67 1.27 -5.57
CA VAL A 34 -9.99 1.91 -5.69
C VAL A 34 -10.10 3.30 -5.08
N VAL A 35 -9.24 3.75 -4.20
CA VAL A 35 -9.55 5.01 -3.51
C VAL A 35 -9.45 6.24 -4.42
N VAL A 36 -8.62 6.18 -5.44
CA VAL A 36 -8.45 7.33 -6.34
C VAL A 36 -9.19 7.18 -7.67
N GLY A 37 -9.45 5.97 -8.13
CA GLY A 37 -10.19 5.70 -9.38
C GLY A 37 -11.71 5.59 -9.20
N GLY A 38 -12.21 5.20 -8.02
CA GLY A 38 -13.63 4.99 -7.74
C GLY A 38 -14.47 6.26 -7.70
N LEU A 39 -13.87 7.38 -7.31
CA LEU A 39 -14.55 8.67 -7.23
C LEU A 39 -14.95 9.26 -8.62
N VAL A 40 -14.31 8.80 -9.68
CA VAL A 40 -14.61 9.28 -11.05
C VAL A 40 -15.77 8.50 -11.69
N ARG A 41 -16.03 7.25 -11.29
CA ARG A 41 -17.12 6.46 -11.89
C ARG A 41 -18.53 6.90 -11.47
N ALA A 42 -18.71 7.47 -10.30
CA ALA A 42 -20.01 7.96 -9.84
C ALA A 42 -20.43 9.27 -10.51
N GLY A 43 -19.46 10.11 -10.95
CA GLY A 43 -19.74 11.40 -11.57
C GLY A 43 -20.06 11.38 -13.08
N VAL A 44 -19.79 10.27 -13.78
CA VAL A 44 -19.90 10.24 -15.26
C VAL A 44 -21.25 9.73 -15.77
N LYS A 45 -22.13 9.21 -14.91
CA LYS A 45 -23.44 8.67 -15.34
C LYS A 45 -24.63 9.62 -15.22
N THR A 46 -24.46 10.78 -14.63
CA THR A 46 -25.52 11.81 -14.66
C THR A 46 -24.97 12.99 -15.44
N GLY A 47 -25.50 13.17 -16.67
CA GLY A 47 -25.24 14.34 -17.50
C GLY A 47 -25.66 15.59 -16.74
N ILE A 48 -24.71 16.29 -16.17
CA ILE A 48 -24.89 17.62 -15.57
C ILE A 48 -24.39 18.63 -16.60
N ARG A 49 -25.34 19.43 -17.10
CA ARG A 49 -25.09 20.65 -17.85
C ARG A 49 -24.14 21.55 -17.01
N GLU A 50 -23.15 22.11 -17.70
CA GLU A 50 -22.32 23.18 -17.18
C GLU A 50 -23.19 24.39 -16.84
N ASP A 51 -23.35 24.70 -15.56
CA ASP A 51 -23.58 26.04 -15.07
C ASP A 51 -22.48 26.37 -14.05
N ALA A 52 -21.61 27.23 -14.51
CA ALA A 52 -20.48 27.74 -13.75
C ALA A 52 -20.96 28.76 -12.73
N SER A 53 -21.20 28.37 -11.48
CA SER A 53 -21.07 29.23 -10.28
C SER A 53 -21.70 28.64 -9.01
N GLY A 54 -21.59 27.34 -8.77
CA GLY A 54 -21.91 26.72 -7.46
C GLY A 54 -20.68 25.99 -6.88
N PRO A 55 -20.62 25.80 -5.54
CA PRO A 55 -19.57 24.99 -4.96
C PRO A 55 -19.69 23.59 -5.55
N ARG A 56 -18.61 23.13 -6.21
CA ARG A 56 -18.49 21.76 -6.71
C ARG A 56 -18.75 20.82 -5.53
N PRO A 57 -19.46 19.68 -5.70
CA PRO A 57 -19.44 18.62 -4.71
C PRO A 57 -18.02 18.02 -4.69
N GLY A 58 -17.11 18.73 -4.04
CA GLY A 58 -15.77 18.30 -3.75
C GLY A 58 -15.79 17.61 -2.41
N MET A 59 -14.95 16.61 -2.22
CA MET A 59 -14.64 16.09 -0.90
C MET A 59 -14.32 17.28 0.00
N THR A 60 -15.17 17.55 0.98
CA THR A 60 -14.83 18.45 2.07
C THR A 60 -13.77 17.72 2.89
N TYR A 61 -12.51 18.00 2.58
CA TYR A 61 -11.46 17.75 3.56
C TYR A 61 -11.80 18.60 4.78
N ASP A 62 -11.80 17.98 5.94
CA ASP A 62 -11.95 18.71 7.18
C ASP A 62 -10.77 19.70 7.28
N ASN A 63 -11.05 20.99 7.07
CA ASN A 63 -10.03 22.02 6.85
C ASN A 63 -9.29 22.43 8.14
N GLY A 64 -9.63 21.83 9.29
CA GLY A 64 -9.12 22.27 10.58
C GLY A 64 -7.92 21.49 11.14
N GLU A 65 -7.64 20.29 10.64
CA GLU A 65 -6.78 19.33 11.34
C GLU A 65 -5.70 18.68 10.47
N THR A 66 -5.30 19.30 9.37
CA THR A 66 -4.21 18.80 8.51
C THR A 66 -3.12 19.84 8.35
N GLY A 67 -1.90 19.40 8.09
CA GLY A 67 -0.75 20.26 7.81
C GLY A 67 -0.91 21.10 6.54
N PRO A 68 0.10 21.89 6.18
CA PRO A 68 0.05 22.77 5.01
C PRO A 68 -0.10 21.93 3.72
N ALA A 69 -0.94 22.40 2.78
CA ALA A 69 -1.13 21.76 1.48
C ALA A 69 0.13 21.93 0.60
N LYS A 70 1.13 21.10 0.84
CA LYS A 70 2.43 21.07 0.15
C LYS A 70 2.82 19.64 -0.16
N THR A 71 3.58 19.43 -1.24
CA THR A 71 4.10 18.12 -1.64
C THR A 71 5.60 18.01 -1.40
N ALA A 72 6.43 18.33 -2.38
CA ALA A 72 7.90 18.20 -2.31
C ALA A 72 8.57 19.04 -1.21
N ASP A 73 7.99 20.16 -0.85
CA ASP A 73 8.44 21.11 0.18
C ASP A 73 7.65 20.98 1.50
N ASN A 74 6.96 19.86 1.70
CA ASN A 74 6.24 19.59 2.94
C ASN A 74 7.22 19.38 4.10
N PRO A 75 6.97 19.97 5.29
CA PRO A 75 7.83 19.80 6.47
C PRO A 75 8.15 18.35 6.83
N LEU A 76 7.22 17.41 6.59
CA LEU A 76 7.43 15.99 6.84
C LEU A 76 8.62 15.42 6.06
N VAL A 77 8.79 15.82 4.79
CA VAL A 77 9.75 15.22 3.86
C VAL A 77 10.95 16.11 3.54
N THR A 78 11.10 17.24 4.22
CA THR A 78 12.24 18.15 4.05
C THR A 78 13.27 18.09 5.18
N ASP A 79 12.90 17.52 6.35
CA ASP A 79 13.85 17.30 7.45
C ASP A 79 14.74 16.08 7.16
N PRO A 80 16.06 16.25 6.92
CA PRO A 80 16.96 15.14 6.64
C PRO A 80 17.24 14.26 7.87
N THR A 81 16.74 14.63 9.03
CA THR A 81 16.97 13.91 10.30
C THR A 81 15.71 13.21 10.82
N ALA A 82 14.57 13.36 10.16
CA ALA A 82 13.31 12.76 10.57
C ALA A 82 13.29 11.26 10.27
N THR A 83 13.31 10.44 11.32
CA THR A 83 13.31 8.96 11.28
C THR A 83 12.25 8.42 12.23
N LEU A 84 11.73 7.24 11.97
CA LEU A 84 10.96 6.49 12.97
C LEU A 84 11.93 5.88 13.98
N ILE A 85 11.57 5.98 15.26
CA ILE A 85 12.32 5.34 16.34
C ILE A 85 12.06 3.82 16.32
N PRO A 86 12.99 2.97 16.84
CA PRO A 86 12.74 1.55 16.99
C PRO A 86 11.47 1.29 17.78
N ALA A 87 10.48 0.63 17.17
CA ALA A 87 9.19 0.35 17.78
C ALA A 87 9.15 -1.09 18.32
N ASN A 88 8.99 -1.22 19.65
CA ASN A 88 8.75 -2.51 20.28
C ASN A 88 7.23 -2.72 20.35
N CYS A 89 6.73 -3.56 19.43
CA CYS A 89 5.31 -3.80 19.19
C CYS A 89 4.90 -5.17 19.70
N ASP A 90 3.82 -5.23 20.46
CA ASP A 90 3.19 -6.48 20.88
C ASP A 90 1.97 -6.73 19.99
N TYR A 91 2.22 -7.29 18.80
CA TYR A 91 1.17 -7.59 17.85
C TYR A 91 0.29 -8.73 18.35
N ALA A 92 -1.02 -8.52 18.41
CA ALA A 92 -1.97 -9.58 18.69
C ALA A 92 -1.89 -10.66 17.59
N PRO A 93 -2.17 -11.94 17.91
CA PRO A 93 -2.13 -13.01 16.93
C PRO A 93 -3.07 -12.73 15.74
N TRP A 94 -2.56 -13.00 14.53
CA TRP A 94 -3.37 -12.91 13.32
C TRP A 94 -4.39 -14.05 13.21
N GLY A 95 -5.52 -13.77 12.61
CA GLY A 95 -6.51 -14.77 12.19
C GLY A 95 -7.60 -14.13 11.32
N THR A 96 -8.28 -14.96 10.53
CA THR A 96 -9.29 -14.51 9.54
C THR A 96 -10.67 -14.24 10.14
N GLY A 97 -10.89 -14.53 11.43
CA GLY A 97 -12.09 -14.10 12.14
C GLY A 97 -12.07 -12.60 12.37
N VAL A 98 -13.21 -11.93 12.20
CA VAL A 98 -13.30 -10.45 12.29
C VAL A 98 -12.73 -9.91 13.60
N GLU A 99 -13.07 -10.53 14.73
CA GLU A 99 -12.58 -10.08 16.05
C GLU A 99 -11.07 -10.30 16.21
N THR A 100 -10.54 -11.41 15.71
CA THR A 100 -9.10 -11.70 15.76
C THR A 100 -8.31 -10.75 14.86
N ALA A 101 -8.79 -10.55 13.63
CA ALA A 101 -8.18 -9.59 12.71
C ALA A 101 -8.27 -8.15 13.25
N ARG A 102 -9.38 -7.79 13.90
CA ARG A 102 -9.53 -6.49 14.57
C ARG A 102 -8.48 -6.32 15.65
N ALA A 103 -8.33 -7.27 16.57
CA ALA A 103 -7.33 -7.20 17.63
C ALA A 103 -5.91 -7.07 17.06
N PHE A 104 -5.61 -7.76 15.96
CA PHE A 104 -4.34 -7.63 15.26
C PHE A 104 -4.12 -6.22 14.71
N PHE A 105 -5.09 -5.66 13.96
CA PHE A 105 -4.95 -4.32 13.38
C PHE A 105 -5.00 -3.22 14.44
N ASP A 106 -5.77 -3.37 15.51
CA ASP A 106 -5.78 -2.41 16.63
C ASP A 106 -4.41 -2.40 17.35
N SER A 107 -3.77 -3.56 17.53
CA SER A 107 -2.42 -3.63 18.09
C SER A 107 -1.37 -3.01 17.16
N ALA A 108 -1.52 -3.20 15.85
CA ALA A 108 -0.65 -2.59 14.84
C ALA A 108 -0.86 -1.07 14.77
N GLU A 109 -2.10 -0.59 14.89
CA GLU A 109 -2.43 0.83 14.90
C GLU A 109 -1.77 1.55 16.08
N ASN A 110 -1.87 1.02 17.29
CA ASN A 110 -1.21 1.57 18.47
C ASN A 110 0.31 1.71 18.26
N CYS A 111 0.91 0.74 17.58
CA CYS A 111 2.35 0.76 17.32
C CYS A 111 2.74 1.78 16.23
N LEU A 112 1.93 1.89 15.17
CA LEU A 112 2.07 2.90 14.11
C LEU A 112 1.90 4.31 14.67
N GLU A 113 0.92 4.54 15.57
CA GLU A 113 0.76 5.81 16.27
C GLU A 113 2.03 6.17 17.05
N ALA A 114 2.53 5.23 17.86
CA ALA A 114 3.73 5.46 18.66
C ALA A 114 4.97 5.77 17.80
N ALA A 115 5.06 5.21 16.60
CA ALA A 115 6.16 5.46 15.68
C ALA A 115 6.02 6.81 14.93
N TRP A 116 4.83 7.15 14.44
CA TRP A 116 4.62 8.29 13.56
C TRP A 116 4.30 9.61 14.25
N LYS A 117 3.56 9.57 15.36
CA LYS A 117 3.16 10.78 16.10
C LYS A 117 4.34 11.68 16.48
N PRO A 118 5.46 11.17 17.05
CA PRO A 118 6.60 12.02 17.38
C PRO A 118 7.24 12.69 16.15
N VAL A 119 7.18 12.04 14.98
CA VAL A 119 7.74 12.59 13.73
C VAL A 119 6.89 13.73 13.20
N LEU A 120 5.56 13.59 13.21
CA LEU A 120 4.66 14.67 12.81
C LEU A 120 4.76 15.85 13.79
N GLU A 121 4.74 15.60 15.09
CA GLU A 121 4.86 16.64 16.13
C GLU A 121 6.18 17.42 16.00
N LYS A 122 7.30 16.71 15.77
CA LYS A 122 8.61 17.34 15.52
C LYS A 122 8.60 18.22 14.28
N ALA A 123 7.85 17.83 13.23
CA ALA A 123 7.68 18.61 12.02
C ALA A 123 6.67 19.77 12.17
N GLY A 124 6.08 19.98 13.36
CA GLY A 124 5.03 20.95 13.60
C GLY A 124 3.71 20.65 12.89
N LEU A 125 3.46 19.36 12.63
CA LEU A 125 2.27 18.88 11.94
C LEU A 125 1.27 18.27 12.94
N PRO A 126 -0.04 18.38 12.69
CA PRO A 126 -1.05 17.78 13.55
C PRO A 126 -1.00 16.25 13.45
N PHE A 127 -1.41 15.58 14.51
CA PHE A 127 -1.65 14.16 14.56
C PHE A 127 -3.01 13.84 15.17
N GLN A 128 -3.71 12.92 14.54
CA GLN A 128 -4.92 12.27 15.05
C GLN A 128 -4.85 10.82 14.58
N ALA A 129 -5.14 9.84 15.42
CA ALA A 129 -5.20 8.44 15.01
C ALA A 129 -6.34 8.20 14.00
N PRO A 130 -6.18 7.30 13.01
CA PRO A 130 -7.27 6.93 12.11
C PRO A 130 -8.28 6.04 12.84
N THR A 131 -9.50 5.94 12.31
CA THR A 131 -10.43 4.89 12.73
C THR A 131 -10.18 3.62 11.93
N VAL A 132 -9.98 2.48 12.59
CA VAL A 132 -9.79 1.18 11.93
C VAL A 132 -11.13 0.45 11.81
N ASN A 133 -11.50 0.08 10.57
CA ASN A 133 -12.72 -0.65 10.26
C ASN A 133 -12.37 -2.03 9.66
N VAL A 134 -12.55 -3.07 10.44
CA VAL A 134 -12.33 -4.46 10.01
C VAL A 134 -13.67 -5.12 9.74
N SER A 135 -13.79 -5.79 8.60
CA SER A 135 -15.00 -6.51 8.18
C SER A 135 -14.67 -7.85 7.52
N ALA A 136 -15.60 -8.80 7.55
CA ALA A 136 -15.40 -10.08 6.86
C ALA A 136 -15.32 -9.89 5.34
N THR A 137 -16.24 -9.09 4.80
CA THR A 137 -16.37 -8.80 3.36
C THR A 137 -16.59 -7.31 3.14
N THR A 138 -16.68 -6.91 1.88
CA THR A 138 -17.04 -5.54 1.47
C THR A 138 -18.54 -5.32 1.34
N GLU A 139 -19.34 -6.38 1.48
CA GLU A 139 -20.79 -6.33 1.29
C GLU A 139 -21.47 -5.45 2.35
N GLY A 140 -22.38 -4.60 1.92
CA GLY A 140 -23.14 -3.71 2.82
C GLY A 140 -22.34 -2.54 3.40
N ILE A 141 -21.07 -2.42 3.09
CA ILE A 141 -20.25 -1.31 3.58
C ILE A 141 -20.48 -0.08 2.70
N THR A 142 -20.82 1.03 3.34
CA THR A 142 -20.94 2.34 2.69
C THR A 142 -19.91 3.27 3.32
N THR A 143 -19.12 3.95 2.48
CA THR A 143 -18.11 4.90 2.95
C THR A 143 -18.23 6.23 2.21
N PRO A 144 -17.76 7.35 2.79
CA PRO A 144 -17.72 8.63 2.08
C PRO A 144 -16.85 8.60 0.82
N CYS A 145 -15.89 7.66 0.72
CA CYS A 145 -14.96 7.57 -0.40
C CYS A 145 -15.42 6.63 -1.51
N THR A 146 -16.12 5.54 -1.20
CA THR A 146 -16.57 4.55 -2.19
C THR A 146 -18.09 4.60 -2.43
N GLY A 147 -18.84 5.33 -1.62
CA GLY A 147 -20.29 5.29 -1.62
C GLY A 147 -20.78 3.87 -1.29
N THR A 148 -21.72 3.35 -2.08
CA THR A 148 -22.28 2.00 -1.94
C THR A 148 -21.57 0.94 -2.78
N THR A 149 -20.40 1.25 -3.35
CA THR A 149 -19.62 0.29 -4.14
C THR A 149 -19.07 -0.80 -3.22
N SER A 150 -19.39 -2.04 -3.51
CA SER A 150 -19.01 -3.21 -2.70
C SER A 150 -17.74 -3.93 -3.19
N ASN A 151 -17.05 -3.41 -4.19
CA ASN A 151 -15.83 -4.02 -4.73
C ASN A 151 -14.64 -3.06 -4.51
N PHE A 152 -14.03 -3.14 -3.34
CA PHE A 152 -12.85 -2.37 -2.98
C PHE A 152 -11.86 -3.25 -2.19
N ALA A 153 -10.57 -3.01 -2.34
CA ALA A 153 -9.52 -3.58 -1.51
C ALA A 153 -9.46 -2.89 -0.12
N ALA A 154 -8.45 -3.19 0.67
CA ALA A 154 -8.10 -2.36 1.81
C ALA A 154 -7.80 -0.93 1.33
N PHE A 155 -8.19 0.09 2.10
CA PHE A 155 -7.94 1.47 1.72
C PHE A 155 -8.09 2.45 2.88
N TYR A 156 -7.42 3.59 2.75
CA TYR A 156 -7.63 4.77 3.59
C TYR A 156 -8.64 5.74 2.98
N CYS A 157 -9.61 6.19 3.75
CA CYS A 157 -10.57 7.22 3.34
C CYS A 157 -10.27 8.56 4.04
N PRO A 158 -9.77 9.58 3.33
CA PRO A 158 -9.42 10.86 3.94
C PRO A 158 -10.63 11.65 4.43
N ALA A 159 -11.82 11.41 3.87
CA ALA A 159 -13.04 12.15 4.21
C ALA A 159 -13.52 11.88 5.65
N ASN A 160 -13.21 10.71 6.21
CA ASN A 160 -13.54 10.36 7.59
C ASN A 160 -12.33 9.82 8.38
N LYS A 161 -11.11 9.97 7.83
CA LYS A 161 -9.85 9.51 8.43
C LYS A 161 -9.90 8.04 8.89
N SER A 162 -10.46 7.18 8.05
CA SER A 162 -10.66 5.77 8.38
C SER A 162 -9.87 4.85 7.44
N ILE A 163 -9.29 3.79 8.00
CA ILE A 163 -8.72 2.66 7.27
C ILE A 163 -9.75 1.53 7.26
N TYR A 164 -10.04 1.00 6.07
CA TYR A 164 -10.95 -0.12 5.86
C TYR A 164 -10.18 -1.36 5.47
N MET A 165 -10.33 -2.42 6.27
CA MET A 165 -9.59 -3.69 6.13
C MET A 165 -10.60 -4.84 5.95
N PRO A 166 -11.18 -5.04 4.75
CA PRO A 166 -12.05 -6.17 4.48
C PRO A 166 -11.21 -7.46 4.30
N ILE A 167 -11.38 -8.44 5.20
CA ILE A 167 -10.56 -9.66 5.26
C ILE A 167 -10.63 -10.44 3.94
N SER A 168 -11.79 -10.49 3.28
CA SER A 168 -11.96 -11.17 1.99
C SER A 168 -11.09 -10.60 0.86
N GLN A 169 -10.52 -9.42 1.04
CA GLN A 169 -9.66 -8.76 0.04
C GLN A 169 -8.17 -8.85 0.36
N LEU A 170 -7.81 -9.47 1.49
CA LEU A 170 -6.42 -9.58 1.93
C LEU A 170 -5.70 -10.82 1.38
N GLN A 171 -6.30 -11.53 0.43
CA GLN A 171 -5.73 -12.74 -0.18
C GLN A 171 -5.26 -13.78 0.85
N THR A 172 -6.07 -14.01 1.87
CA THR A 172 -5.75 -14.92 2.97
C THR A 172 -5.54 -16.37 2.53
N ASP A 173 -6.13 -16.79 1.41
CA ASP A 173 -5.88 -18.11 0.80
C ASP A 173 -4.46 -18.23 0.23
N LEU A 174 -3.83 -17.11 -0.16
CA LEU A 174 -2.47 -17.09 -0.70
C LEU A 174 -1.42 -16.98 0.41
N PHE A 175 -1.61 -16.03 1.32
CA PHE A 175 -0.60 -15.68 2.32
C PHE A 175 -0.77 -16.44 3.64
N GLY A 176 -1.95 -17.03 3.91
CA GLY A 176 -2.21 -17.85 5.10
C GLY A 176 -1.85 -17.11 6.40
N ASP A 177 -0.93 -17.71 7.17
CA ASP A 177 -0.48 -17.18 8.46
C ASP A 177 0.69 -16.17 8.33
N ASN A 178 1.04 -15.74 7.12
CA ASN A 178 2.11 -14.77 6.86
C ASN A 178 1.66 -13.34 7.21
N TRP A 179 1.37 -13.12 8.47
CA TRP A 179 0.75 -11.90 8.98
C TRP A 179 1.53 -10.61 8.70
N VAL A 180 2.84 -10.69 8.44
CA VAL A 180 3.66 -9.52 8.09
C VAL A 180 3.20 -8.88 6.76
N VAL A 181 2.63 -9.67 5.83
CA VAL A 181 2.06 -9.14 4.59
C VAL A 181 0.84 -8.27 4.90
N TYR A 182 -0.03 -8.71 5.81
CA TYR A 182 -1.21 -7.94 6.21
C TYR A 182 -0.82 -6.70 7.03
N LEU A 183 0.23 -6.80 7.84
CA LEU A 183 0.81 -5.65 8.54
C LEU A 183 1.35 -4.62 7.54
N SER A 184 2.05 -5.05 6.50
CA SER A 184 2.58 -4.18 5.44
C SER A 184 1.44 -3.48 4.66
N VAL A 185 0.37 -4.22 4.30
CA VAL A 185 -0.83 -3.59 3.70
C VAL A 185 -1.40 -2.51 4.63
N PHE A 186 -1.56 -2.82 5.91
CA PHE A 186 -2.09 -1.88 6.89
C PHE A 186 -1.17 -0.67 7.09
N ALA A 187 0.14 -0.87 7.13
CA ALA A 187 1.13 0.20 7.24
C ALA A 187 1.16 1.11 5.99
N HIS A 188 0.90 0.55 4.80
CA HIS A 188 0.71 1.34 3.58
C HIS A 188 -0.52 2.25 3.67
N GLU A 189 -1.67 1.72 4.11
CA GLU A 189 -2.89 2.53 4.31
C GLU A 189 -2.71 3.59 5.41
N TYR A 190 -1.94 3.24 6.44
CA TYR A 190 -1.52 4.20 7.46
C TYR A 190 -0.58 5.28 6.87
N GLY A 191 0.24 4.92 5.90
CA GLY A 191 1.05 5.87 5.11
C GLY A 191 0.18 6.93 4.42
N HIS A 192 -0.97 6.55 3.85
CA HIS A 192 -1.93 7.51 3.30
C HIS A 192 -2.56 8.39 4.39
N HIS A 193 -2.78 7.83 5.60
CA HIS A 193 -3.20 8.64 6.74
C HIS A 193 -2.16 9.70 7.10
N ILE A 194 -0.87 9.34 7.15
CA ILE A 194 0.24 10.27 7.40
C ILE A 194 0.32 11.36 6.31
N GLN A 195 0.13 11.00 5.03
CA GLN A 195 0.04 11.97 3.93
C GLN A 195 -1.15 12.91 4.09
N ASN A 196 -2.28 12.43 4.60
CA ASN A 196 -3.43 13.27 4.89
C ASN A 196 -3.15 14.23 6.04
N MET A 197 -2.63 13.72 7.17
CA MET A 197 -2.32 14.53 8.35
C MET A 197 -1.26 15.59 8.05
N SER A 198 -0.27 15.28 7.23
CA SER A 198 0.77 16.23 6.80
C SER A 198 0.29 17.26 5.76
N GLY A 199 -0.87 17.05 5.12
CA GLY A 199 -1.40 17.88 4.04
C GLY A 199 -0.87 17.56 2.64
N ILE A 200 0.04 16.58 2.50
CA ILE A 200 0.57 16.10 1.20
C ILE A 200 -0.57 15.58 0.32
N LEU A 201 -1.44 14.71 0.87
CA LEU A 201 -2.52 14.10 0.11
C LEU A 201 -3.50 15.14 -0.44
N ARG A 202 -3.81 16.17 0.34
CA ARG A 202 -4.66 17.29 -0.10
C ARG A 202 -4.04 18.06 -1.24
N ALA A 203 -2.75 18.41 -1.15
CA ALA A 203 -2.04 19.14 -2.20
C ALA A 203 -1.98 18.31 -3.51
N ALA A 204 -1.60 17.05 -3.41
CA ALA A 204 -1.50 16.13 -4.55
C ALA A 204 -2.86 15.93 -5.24
N ASN A 205 -3.93 15.73 -4.46
CA ASN A 205 -5.27 15.55 -5.02
C ASN A 205 -5.83 16.83 -5.66
N SER A 206 -5.55 18.03 -5.10
CA SER A 206 -5.94 19.28 -5.74
C SER A 206 -5.28 19.42 -7.11
N GLU A 207 -3.96 19.28 -7.19
CA GLU A 207 -3.22 19.35 -8.46
C GLU A 207 -3.68 18.26 -9.45
N ARG A 208 -3.98 17.06 -8.95
CA ARG A 208 -4.48 15.94 -9.76
C ARG A 208 -5.83 16.24 -10.39
N VAL A 209 -6.75 16.86 -9.64
CA VAL A 209 -8.06 17.29 -10.16
C VAL A 209 -7.86 18.38 -11.21
N ASP A 210 -7.05 19.39 -10.92
CA ASP A 210 -6.79 20.51 -11.83
C ASP A 210 -6.11 20.08 -13.13
N SER A 211 -5.23 19.08 -13.06
CA SER A 211 -4.54 18.51 -14.23
C SER A 211 -5.39 17.51 -15.01
N GLY A 212 -6.53 17.09 -14.47
CA GLY A 212 -7.33 15.98 -14.96
C GLY A 212 -6.84 14.63 -14.42
N VAL A 213 -7.68 13.95 -13.64
CA VAL A 213 -7.34 12.73 -12.89
C VAL A 213 -6.77 11.57 -13.72
N ARG A 214 -7.09 11.53 -15.02
CA ARG A 214 -6.60 10.51 -15.98
C ARG A 214 -5.58 11.04 -16.97
N SER A 215 -5.18 12.31 -16.84
CA SER A 215 -4.08 12.85 -17.65
C SER A 215 -2.75 12.22 -17.25
N THR A 216 -1.73 12.37 -18.10
CA THR A 216 -0.36 11.93 -17.78
C THR A 216 0.11 12.51 -16.45
N ARG A 217 -0.17 13.80 -16.18
CA ARG A 217 0.19 14.45 -14.93
C ARG A 217 -0.65 13.94 -13.76
N GLY A 218 -1.96 13.77 -13.95
CA GLY A 218 -2.85 13.24 -12.90
C GLY A 218 -2.46 11.82 -12.47
N LEU A 219 -2.10 10.95 -13.41
CA LEU A 219 -1.61 9.60 -13.12
C LEU A 219 -0.22 9.62 -12.47
N GLU A 220 0.67 10.53 -12.88
CA GLU A 220 1.97 10.70 -12.22
C GLU A 220 1.79 11.11 -10.76
N LEU A 221 0.90 12.06 -10.46
CA LEU A 221 0.62 12.48 -9.09
C LEU A 221 0.05 11.34 -8.25
N SER A 222 -0.82 10.49 -8.83
CA SER A 222 -1.28 9.28 -8.17
C SER A 222 -0.12 8.38 -7.79
N ARG A 223 0.75 8.04 -8.75
CA ARG A 223 1.93 7.20 -8.49
C ARG A 223 2.85 7.78 -7.40
N ARG A 224 3.03 9.09 -7.37
CA ARG A 224 3.83 9.75 -6.32
C ARG A 224 3.24 9.54 -4.92
N VAL A 225 1.91 9.61 -4.80
CA VAL A 225 1.19 9.31 -3.55
C VAL A 225 1.40 7.85 -3.15
N GLU A 226 1.14 6.91 -4.05
CA GLU A 226 1.23 5.47 -3.78
C GLU A 226 2.65 5.02 -3.41
N LEU A 227 3.63 5.45 -4.19
CA LEU A 227 5.04 5.10 -3.97
C LEU A 227 5.61 5.73 -2.68
N GLN A 228 5.09 6.89 -2.27
CA GLN A 228 5.42 7.45 -0.97
C GLN A 228 4.82 6.64 0.17
N ALA A 229 3.58 6.16 0.04
CA ALA A 229 2.96 5.28 1.03
C ALA A 229 3.73 3.95 1.14
N ASN A 230 4.20 3.36 0.03
CA ASN A 230 5.10 2.20 0.05
C ASN A 230 6.41 2.49 0.81
N CYS A 231 6.99 3.68 0.65
CA CYS A 231 8.19 4.06 1.39
C CYS A 231 7.91 4.22 2.89
N PHE A 232 6.79 4.79 3.26
CA PHE A 232 6.37 4.92 4.66
C PHE A 232 6.06 3.57 5.31
N ASP A 233 5.46 2.63 4.57
CA ASP A 233 5.32 1.23 4.97
C ASP A 233 6.69 0.61 5.28
N GLY A 234 7.64 0.72 4.35
CA GLY A 234 9.01 0.23 4.54
C GLY A 234 9.70 0.82 5.77
N MET A 235 9.55 2.14 6.02
CA MET A 235 10.07 2.79 7.22
C MET A 235 9.50 2.19 8.50
N TYR A 236 8.19 1.95 8.52
CA TYR A 236 7.54 1.37 9.70
C TYR A 236 8.00 -0.07 9.97
N LEU A 237 8.05 -0.92 8.94
CA LEU A 237 8.52 -2.28 9.11
C LEU A 237 9.99 -2.32 9.58
N SER A 238 10.84 -1.42 9.08
CA SER A 238 12.22 -1.25 9.57
C SER A 238 12.26 -0.86 11.04
N SER A 239 11.46 0.12 11.45
CA SER A 239 11.33 0.56 12.84
C SER A 239 10.89 -0.59 13.76
N SER A 240 9.87 -1.36 13.35
CA SER A 240 9.37 -2.53 14.07
C SER A 240 10.41 -3.66 14.17
N ALA A 241 11.19 -3.90 13.11
CA ALA A 241 12.28 -4.87 13.12
C ALA A 241 13.43 -4.43 14.04
N GLN A 242 13.80 -3.16 14.01
CA GLN A 242 14.82 -2.60 14.92
C GLN A 242 14.39 -2.65 16.38
N GLY A 243 13.09 -2.55 16.65
CA GLY A 243 12.51 -2.73 17.98
C GLY A 243 12.40 -4.18 18.44
N GLY A 244 12.75 -5.14 17.56
CA GLY A 244 12.72 -6.58 17.87
C GLY A 244 11.37 -7.26 17.66
N SER A 245 10.39 -6.56 17.06
CA SER A 245 9.04 -7.09 16.86
C SER A 245 8.88 -7.89 15.56
N LEU A 246 9.81 -7.71 14.60
CA LEU A 246 9.88 -8.47 13.36
C LEU A 246 11.20 -9.20 13.22
N THR A 247 11.15 -10.45 12.82
CA THR A 247 12.31 -11.27 12.51
C THR A 247 12.87 -10.97 11.12
N SER A 248 14.13 -11.34 10.86
CA SER A 248 14.74 -11.23 9.53
C SER A 248 13.97 -12.01 8.47
N ALA A 249 13.38 -13.16 8.82
CA ALA A 249 12.55 -13.95 7.89
C ALA A 249 11.27 -13.20 7.51
N GLN A 250 10.61 -12.54 8.45
CA GLN A 250 9.44 -11.72 8.18
C GLN A 250 9.78 -10.49 7.32
N MET A 251 10.92 -9.84 7.59
CA MET A 251 11.39 -8.74 6.75
C MET A 251 11.71 -9.18 5.31
N SER A 252 12.29 -10.38 5.14
CA SER A 252 12.53 -10.94 3.80
C SER A 252 11.22 -11.19 3.06
N MET A 253 10.21 -11.71 3.76
CA MET A 253 8.87 -11.96 3.20
C MET A 253 8.16 -10.66 2.80
N ALA A 254 8.26 -9.61 3.62
CA ALA A 254 7.69 -8.30 3.29
C ALA A 254 8.38 -7.68 2.05
N ARG A 255 9.69 -7.83 1.90
CA ARG A 255 10.42 -7.38 0.71
C ARG A 255 10.02 -8.17 -0.54
N GLU A 256 9.88 -9.50 -0.43
CA GLU A 256 9.42 -10.36 -1.52
C GLU A 256 7.99 -9.97 -1.96
N ASP A 257 7.08 -9.73 -1.02
CA ASP A 257 5.73 -9.26 -1.33
C ASP A 257 5.76 -7.88 -2.03
N ALA A 258 6.59 -6.96 -1.57
CA ALA A 258 6.74 -5.63 -2.17
C ALA A 258 7.25 -5.68 -3.63
N GLU A 259 8.01 -6.72 -4.03
CA GLU A 259 8.46 -6.92 -5.42
C GLU A 259 7.32 -7.24 -6.39
N HIS A 260 6.16 -7.64 -5.88
CA HIS A 260 4.99 -8.03 -6.68
C HIS A 260 3.88 -6.98 -6.66
N ARG A 261 4.01 -5.93 -5.84
CA ARG A 261 3.04 -4.82 -5.77
C ARG A 261 3.31 -3.78 -6.86
N GLY A 262 2.26 -3.25 -7.46
CA GLY A 262 2.31 -2.21 -8.47
C GLY A 262 1.48 -2.54 -9.71
N ASP A 263 1.50 -1.63 -10.68
CA ASP A 263 0.70 -1.73 -11.89
C ASP A 263 1.08 -2.94 -12.73
N GLN A 264 0.08 -3.72 -13.14
CA GLN A 264 0.20 -4.82 -14.06
C GLN A 264 -0.15 -4.41 -15.50
N PRO A 265 0.23 -5.18 -16.53
CA PRO A 265 -0.19 -4.91 -17.91
C PRO A 265 -1.71 -4.81 -18.03
N GLY A 266 -2.21 -3.66 -18.47
CA GLY A 266 -3.64 -3.37 -18.59
C GLY A 266 -4.24 -2.52 -17.47
N ASP A 267 -3.51 -2.25 -16.40
CA ASP A 267 -3.94 -1.37 -15.34
C ASP A 267 -3.93 0.11 -15.75
N MET A 268 -4.53 0.95 -14.94
CA MET A 268 -4.61 2.41 -15.16
C MET A 268 -3.26 3.11 -15.05
N ARG A 269 -2.24 2.45 -14.53
CA ARG A 269 -0.89 2.99 -14.28
C ARG A 269 -0.87 4.15 -13.29
N ASP A 270 -1.56 3.99 -12.21
CA ASP A 270 -1.71 4.97 -11.14
C ASP A 270 -1.01 4.59 -9.83
N HIS A 271 -0.45 3.36 -9.72
CA HIS A 271 0.33 2.91 -8.55
C HIS A 271 1.84 2.90 -8.78
N GLY A 272 2.29 2.95 -10.03
CA GLY A 272 3.69 2.80 -10.42
C GLY A 272 4.07 1.35 -10.72
N SER A 273 5.17 1.18 -11.48
CA SER A 273 5.66 -0.14 -11.82
C SER A 273 6.08 -0.93 -10.58
N THR A 274 5.99 -2.26 -10.63
CA THR A 274 6.45 -3.15 -9.54
C THR A 274 7.89 -2.86 -9.13
N ALA A 275 8.77 -2.57 -10.11
CA ALA A 275 10.17 -2.19 -9.84
C ALA A 275 10.30 -0.87 -9.05
N ASN A 276 9.46 0.12 -9.33
CA ASN A 276 9.44 1.36 -8.57
C ASN A 276 8.78 1.16 -7.20
N GLY A 277 7.70 0.37 -7.12
CA GLY A 277 7.06 0.00 -5.85
C GLY A 277 8.05 -0.65 -4.88
N SER A 278 8.71 -1.70 -5.32
CA SER A 278 9.74 -2.40 -4.55
C SER A 278 10.90 -1.47 -4.16
N ARG A 279 11.37 -0.63 -5.08
CA ARG A 279 12.46 0.32 -4.78
C ARG A 279 12.07 1.31 -3.68
N TRP A 280 10.90 1.93 -3.75
CA TRP A 280 10.47 2.89 -2.74
C TRP A 280 10.21 2.22 -1.38
N PHE A 281 9.61 1.02 -1.36
CA PHE A 281 9.50 0.24 -0.15
C PHE A 281 10.87 -0.04 0.48
N ASN A 282 11.82 -0.52 -0.33
CA ASN A 282 13.18 -0.82 0.14
C ASN A 282 13.94 0.44 0.58
N THR A 283 13.73 1.60 -0.07
CA THR A 283 14.25 2.89 0.41
C THR A 283 13.75 3.17 1.84
N GLY A 284 12.47 2.96 2.10
CA GLY A 284 11.90 3.09 3.44
C GLY A 284 12.57 2.17 4.46
N VAL A 285 12.73 0.89 4.10
CA VAL A 285 13.35 -0.13 4.99
C VAL A 285 14.82 0.20 5.27
N ASP A 286 15.59 0.57 4.25
CA ASP A 286 17.04 0.70 4.35
C ASP A 286 17.45 2.04 4.99
N ASP A 287 16.77 3.13 4.67
CA ASP A 287 17.12 4.48 5.12
C ASP A 287 16.35 4.91 6.38
N ASN A 288 15.14 4.40 6.59
CA ASN A 288 14.24 4.82 7.66
C ASN A 288 14.20 6.34 7.84
N ARG A 289 13.98 7.09 6.75
CA ARG A 289 14.07 8.55 6.74
C ARG A 289 13.00 9.18 5.86
N THR A 290 12.19 10.07 6.41
CA THR A 290 11.07 10.68 5.66
C THR A 290 11.52 11.48 4.45
N SER A 291 12.68 12.15 4.51
CA SER A 291 13.23 12.91 3.38
C SER A 291 13.66 12.01 2.20
N GLN A 292 14.00 10.75 2.44
CA GLN A 292 14.27 9.77 1.38
C GLN A 292 12.97 9.26 0.73
N CYS A 293 11.83 9.40 1.39
CA CYS A 293 10.50 9.10 0.85
C CYS A 293 9.86 10.28 0.07
N ASN A 294 10.63 11.29 -0.30
CA ASN A 294 10.11 12.45 -1.04
C ASN A 294 9.92 12.13 -2.53
N THR A 295 8.89 11.35 -2.87
CA THR A 295 8.55 10.97 -4.24
C THR A 295 8.19 12.16 -5.12
N PHE A 296 7.73 13.28 -4.52
CA PHE A 296 7.36 14.48 -5.25
C PHE A 296 8.57 15.30 -5.73
N ALA A 297 9.73 15.18 -5.09
CA ALA A 297 10.99 15.75 -5.55
C ALA A 297 11.76 14.82 -6.51
N ALA A 298 11.36 13.54 -6.60
CA ALA A 298 12.03 12.55 -7.43
C ALA A 298 11.78 12.78 -8.93
N PRO A 299 12.71 12.38 -9.84
CA PRO A 299 12.48 12.44 -11.28
C PRO A 299 11.32 11.53 -11.71
N ALA A 300 10.63 11.85 -12.81
CA ALA A 300 9.47 11.12 -13.30
C ALA A 300 9.76 9.62 -13.55
N SER A 301 10.97 9.27 -13.98
CA SER A 301 11.39 7.88 -14.18
C SER A 301 11.43 7.06 -12.88
N ALA A 302 11.58 7.71 -11.75
CA ALA A 302 11.57 7.06 -10.44
C ALA A 302 10.17 6.79 -9.90
N VAL A 303 9.15 7.28 -10.59
CA VAL A 303 7.72 7.15 -10.21
C VAL A 303 6.84 6.69 -11.40
N SER A 304 7.44 6.10 -12.44
CA SER A 304 6.74 5.64 -13.65
C SER A 304 6.18 4.23 -13.49
#